data_3441d5c22951b9ce3ff686bf18afb6ef
#
_entry.id   3441d5c22951b9ce3ff686bf18afb6ef
#
_cell.length_a   1.000
_cell.length_b   1.000
_cell.length_c   1.000
_cell.angle_alpha   90.00
_cell.angle_beta   90.00
_cell.angle_gamma   90.00
#
_symmetry.space_group_name_H-M   'P 1'
#
loop_
_entity.id
_entity.type
_entity.pdbx_description
1 polymer ?
#
loop_
_entity_poly.entity_id
_entity_poly.type
_entity_poly.pdbx_seq_one_letter_code
_entity_poly.pdbx_strand_id
1 'polypeptide(L)'
;MKLLTKEWYQTMQDSGLGVQLVADDRAADASEEVFRALWDEKLDEWMEQRAELEDEFDEGRERRLFREGYLRDLENFRTRTPKKIIQKVADIRVLALGYCTAEVWRDLREYRNWCRKWTEMTLEEAFNMRSSQGLDEIWTGTHSLHDSVVLSLSREGEDLLINFERDEDTTWPEIKGIRFRNAVILKHEKPLEGAFWLYDEIWRTEEGGYEIHALLWRNNEVFDLAIGCRDTELIWTVQPKVAF
;
A
#
# COMPACT_ATOMS: atom_id res chain seq x y z
N MET A 1 6.58 -14.45 0.07
CA MET A 1 7.06 -13.66 1.21
C MET A 1 6.79 -14.40 2.49
N LYS A 2 7.60 -14.21 3.52
CA LYS A 2 7.48 -14.92 4.81
C LYS A 2 6.82 -14.03 5.87
N LEU A 3 7.13 -12.74 5.88
CA LEU A 3 6.62 -11.75 6.82
C LEU A 3 5.74 -10.69 6.14
N LEU A 4 6.27 -10.00 5.13
CA LEU A 4 5.56 -8.90 4.44
C LEU A 4 4.65 -9.43 3.32
N THR A 5 3.68 -10.27 3.68
CA THR A 5 2.77 -10.97 2.77
C THR A 5 1.67 -10.04 2.23
N LYS A 6 0.89 -10.52 1.24
CA LYS A 6 -0.33 -9.83 0.79
C LYS A 6 -1.31 -9.57 1.93
N GLU A 7 -1.44 -10.52 2.87
CA GLU A 7 -2.29 -10.37 4.05
C GLU A 7 -1.76 -9.28 4.99
N TRP A 8 -0.44 -9.24 5.20
CA TRP A 8 0.20 -8.16 5.94
C TRP A 8 -0.10 -6.80 5.29
N TYR A 9 0.09 -6.70 3.96
CA TYR A 9 -0.17 -5.46 3.22
C TYR A 9 -1.64 -5.03 3.33
N GLN A 10 -2.57 -5.96 3.16
CA GLN A 10 -4.00 -5.68 3.32
C GLN A 10 -4.32 -5.18 4.74
N THR A 11 -3.76 -5.81 5.78
CA THR A 11 -3.95 -5.37 7.17
C THR A 11 -3.34 -3.98 7.42
N MET A 12 -2.20 -3.67 6.78
CA MET A 12 -1.61 -2.34 6.82
C MET A 12 -2.55 -1.29 6.21
N GLN A 13 -3.14 -1.58 5.05
CA GLN A 13 -4.15 -0.71 4.45
C GLN A 13 -5.39 -0.55 5.34
N ASP A 14 -5.82 -1.62 6.04
CA ASP A 14 -6.95 -1.58 6.97
C ASP A 14 -6.70 -0.68 8.19
N SER A 15 -5.45 -0.40 8.53
CA SER A 15 -5.12 0.58 9.58
C SER A 15 -5.62 2.00 9.27
N GLY A 16 -5.87 2.31 8.01
CA GLY A 16 -6.46 3.57 7.54
C GLY A 16 -7.99 3.55 7.36
N LEU A 17 -8.63 2.38 7.53
CA LEU A 17 -10.07 2.23 7.26
C LEU A 17 -10.92 3.13 8.17
N GLY A 18 -11.68 4.07 7.58
CA GLY A 18 -12.59 4.94 8.32
C GLY A 18 -11.90 5.91 9.30
N VAL A 19 -10.70 6.38 8.98
CA VAL A 19 -9.97 7.39 9.81
C VAL A 19 -10.78 8.67 9.98
N GLN A 20 -11.57 9.05 8.96
CA GLN A 20 -12.37 10.29 8.96
C GLN A 20 -13.79 10.11 9.52
N LEU A 21 -14.10 8.95 10.12
CA LEU A 21 -15.43 8.70 10.70
C LEU A 21 -15.71 9.61 11.89
N VAL A 22 -16.95 10.13 11.91
CA VAL A 22 -17.49 10.94 12.99
C VAL A 22 -18.62 10.16 13.68
N ALA A 23 -18.63 10.20 15.01
CA ALA A 23 -19.75 9.64 15.77
C ALA A 23 -20.98 10.56 15.67
N ASP A 24 -22.10 10.00 15.19
CA ASP A 24 -23.36 10.69 15.03
C ASP A 24 -24.52 9.74 15.37
N ASP A 25 -25.39 10.17 16.27
CA ASP A 25 -26.50 9.32 16.74
C ASP A 25 -27.53 9.02 15.63
N ARG A 26 -27.62 9.87 14.60
CA ARG A 26 -28.45 9.64 13.42
C ARG A 26 -28.05 8.37 12.67
N ALA A 27 -26.78 7.94 12.78
CA ALA A 27 -26.28 6.71 12.15
C ALA A 27 -26.89 5.42 12.74
N ALA A 28 -27.67 5.50 13.82
CA ALA A 28 -28.44 4.38 14.35
C ALA A 28 -29.75 4.12 13.58
N ASP A 29 -30.18 5.08 12.76
CA ASP A 29 -31.41 5.00 11.95
C ASP A 29 -31.07 4.61 10.49
N ALA A 30 -31.62 3.48 10.02
CA ALA A 30 -31.44 2.99 8.66
C ALA A 30 -32.45 3.55 7.66
N SER A 31 -33.22 4.60 8.01
CA SER A 31 -34.22 5.18 7.13
C SER A 31 -33.61 5.92 5.93
N GLU A 32 -34.35 5.91 4.84
CA GLU A 32 -33.92 6.64 3.63
C GLU A 32 -33.91 8.16 3.87
N GLU A 33 -34.74 8.65 4.77
CA GLU A 33 -34.82 10.06 5.15
C GLU A 33 -33.50 10.52 5.81
N VAL A 34 -33.00 9.76 6.78
CA VAL A 34 -31.72 10.04 7.46
C VAL A 34 -30.56 9.94 6.48
N PHE A 35 -30.53 8.90 5.64
CA PHE A 35 -29.48 8.77 4.63
C PHE A 35 -29.42 10.00 3.70
N ARG A 36 -30.57 10.46 3.19
CA ARG A 36 -30.61 11.64 2.30
C ARG A 36 -30.16 12.90 3.01
N ALA A 37 -30.60 13.13 4.24
CA ALA A 37 -30.21 14.31 5.01
C ALA A 37 -28.66 14.34 5.23
N LEU A 38 -28.07 13.19 5.60
CA LEU A 38 -26.61 13.09 5.78
C LEU A 38 -25.83 13.17 4.46
N TRP A 39 -26.41 12.68 3.36
CA TRP A 39 -25.83 12.82 2.02
C TRP A 39 -25.76 14.29 1.60
N ASP A 40 -26.87 15.02 1.74
CA ASP A 40 -26.93 16.42 1.34
C ASP A 40 -25.98 17.27 2.20
N GLU A 41 -25.97 17.06 3.53
CA GLU A 41 -25.05 17.70 4.46
C GLU A 41 -23.58 17.45 4.06
N LYS A 42 -23.22 16.20 3.75
CA LYS A 42 -21.84 15.84 3.40
C LYS A 42 -21.42 16.36 2.02
N LEU A 43 -22.35 16.38 1.08
CA LEU A 43 -22.11 16.96 -0.23
C LEU A 43 -21.89 18.47 -0.14
N ASP A 44 -22.71 19.17 0.66
CA ASP A 44 -22.55 20.63 0.86
C ASP A 44 -21.21 20.96 1.50
N GLU A 45 -20.81 20.22 2.57
CA GLU A 45 -19.46 20.35 3.17
C GLU A 45 -18.34 20.15 2.14
N TRP A 46 -18.46 19.11 1.29
CA TRP A 46 -17.49 18.84 0.24
C TRP A 46 -17.39 20.00 -0.75
N MET A 47 -18.53 20.51 -1.21
CA MET A 47 -18.61 21.57 -2.20
C MET A 47 -18.03 22.88 -1.66
N GLU A 48 -18.33 23.23 -0.40
CA GLU A 48 -17.76 24.42 0.28
C GLU A 48 -16.23 24.33 0.38
N GLN A 49 -15.71 23.21 0.87
CA GLN A 49 -14.27 22.99 0.99
C GLN A 49 -13.54 23.05 -0.35
N ARG A 50 -14.12 22.50 -1.42
CA ARG A 50 -13.50 22.52 -2.75
C ARG A 50 -13.55 23.91 -3.38
N ALA A 51 -14.63 24.66 -3.19
CA ALA A 51 -14.75 26.03 -3.67
C ALA A 51 -13.71 26.99 -3.01
N GLU A 52 -13.30 26.69 -1.77
CA GLU A 52 -12.25 27.47 -1.08
C GLU A 52 -10.82 27.13 -1.54
N LEU A 53 -10.59 25.92 -2.05
CA LEU A 53 -9.24 25.41 -2.36
C LEU A 53 -8.86 25.53 -3.84
N GLU A 54 -9.83 25.63 -4.75
CA GLU A 54 -9.59 25.61 -6.19
C GLU A 54 -9.87 26.98 -6.85
N ASP A 55 -8.89 27.50 -7.59
CA ASP A 55 -9.02 28.76 -8.36
C ASP A 55 -10.08 28.62 -9.49
N GLU A 56 -10.26 27.41 -10.03
CA GLU A 56 -11.28 27.09 -11.04
C GLU A 56 -12.20 25.98 -10.53
N PHE A 57 -13.28 26.38 -9.84
CA PHE A 57 -14.26 25.46 -9.29
C PHE A 57 -15.28 25.03 -10.36
N ASP A 58 -15.39 23.72 -10.64
CA ASP A 58 -16.39 23.08 -11.51
C ASP A 58 -17.32 22.22 -10.67
N GLU A 59 -18.51 22.73 -10.37
CA GLU A 59 -19.54 22.02 -9.57
C GLU A 59 -19.85 20.63 -10.14
N GLY A 60 -19.97 20.49 -11.45
CA GLY A 60 -20.32 19.21 -12.09
C GLY A 60 -19.20 18.17 -11.93
N ARG A 61 -17.95 18.59 -12.01
CA ARG A 61 -16.77 17.76 -11.75
C ARG A 61 -16.73 17.33 -10.29
N GLU A 62 -16.92 18.28 -9.35
CA GLU A 62 -16.82 18.00 -7.93
C GLU A 62 -17.92 17.05 -7.43
N ARG A 63 -19.15 17.19 -7.91
CA ARG A 63 -20.23 16.22 -7.63
C ARG A 63 -19.89 14.81 -8.12
N ARG A 64 -19.22 14.66 -9.26
CA ARG A 64 -18.78 13.35 -9.75
C ARG A 64 -17.70 12.77 -8.85
N LEU A 65 -16.67 13.55 -8.48
CA LEU A 65 -15.59 13.13 -7.59
C LEU A 65 -16.10 12.71 -6.22
N PHE A 66 -17.01 13.47 -5.63
CA PHE A 66 -17.67 13.11 -4.37
C PHE A 66 -18.37 11.74 -4.48
N ARG A 67 -19.17 11.54 -5.54
CA ARG A 67 -19.87 10.27 -5.76
C ARG A 67 -18.93 9.10 -5.97
N GLU A 68 -17.84 9.28 -6.72
CA GLU A 68 -16.83 8.25 -6.95
C GLU A 68 -16.10 7.91 -5.64
N GLY A 69 -15.74 8.91 -4.84
CA GLY A 69 -15.17 8.74 -3.51
C GLY A 69 -16.10 7.93 -2.60
N TYR A 70 -17.36 8.34 -2.52
CA TYR A 70 -18.38 7.62 -1.75
C TYR A 70 -18.53 6.15 -2.15
N LEU A 71 -18.61 5.86 -3.46
CA LEU A 71 -18.76 4.48 -3.96
C LEU A 71 -17.55 3.62 -3.62
N ARG A 72 -16.34 4.19 -3.70
CA ARG A 72 -15.10 3.53 -3.28
C ARG A 72 -15.11 3.23 -1.78
N ASP A 73 -15.54 4.19 -0.95
CA ASP A 73 -15.61 4.01 0.49
C ASP A 73 -16.68 2.99 0.88
N LEU A 74 -17.83 2.99 0.21
CA LEU A 74 -18.87 1.99 0.38
C LEU A 74 -18.35 0.57 0.11
N GLU A 75 -17.58 0.37 -0.96
CA GLU A 75 -17.00 -0.92 -1.29
C GLU A 75 -15.90 -1.31 -0.29
N ASN A 76 -15.05 -0.37 0.12
CA ASN A 76 -14.04 -0.58 1.14
C ASN A 76 -14.67 -1.05 2.46
N PHE A 77 -15.71 -0.38 2.94
CA PHE A 77 -16.38 -0.80 4.17
C PHE A 77 -17.05 -2.16 4.05
N ARG A 78 -17.67 -2.47 2.92
CA ARG A 78 -18.30 -3.78 2.68
C ARG A 78 -17.32 -4.93 2.71
N THR A 79 -16.16 -4.74 2.12
CA THR A 79 -15.18 -5.82 1.89
C THR A 79 -14.16 -5.95 3.01
N ARG A 80 -13.83 -4.85 3.69
CA ARG A 80 -12.70 -4.77 4.62
C ARG A 80 -13.10 -4.67 6.09
N THR A 81 -14.33 -4.24 6.40
CA THR A 81 -14.78 -4.16 7.79
C THR A 81 -15.03 -5.55 8.36
N PRO A 82 -14.48 -5.88 9.55
CA PRO A 82 -14.75 -7.14 10.22
C PRO A 82 -16.25 -7.40 10.40
N LYS A 83 -16.70 -8.64 10.13
CA LYS A 83 -18.12 -9.03 10.20
C LYS A 83 -18.80 -8.64 11.52
N LYS A 84 -18.08 -8.78 12.65
CA LYS A 84 -18.59 -8.42 13.98
C LYS A 84 -18.89 -6.92 14.14
N ILE A 85 -18.19 -6.06 13.40
CA ILE A 85 -18.40 -4.61 13.39
C ILE A 85 -19.53 -4.27 12.42
N ILE A 86 -19.50 -4.84 11.20
CA ILE A 86 -20.52 -4.57 10.20
C ILE A 86 -21.94 -4.95 10.67
N GLN A 87 -22.06 -5.98 11.51
CA GLN A 87 -23.33 -6.40 12.11
C GLN A 87 -23.96 -5.35 13.06
N LYS A 88 -23.18 -4.39 13.54
CA LYS A 88 -23.60 -3.28 14.39
C LYS A 88 -23.97 -2.02 13.61
N VAL A 89 -23.65 -2.00 12.31
CA VAL A 89 -23.93 -0.86 11.43
C VAL A 89 -25.38 -0.95 10.95
N ALA A 90 -26.18 0.05 11.27
CA ALA A 90 -27.60 0.10 10.87
C ALA A 90 -27.74 0.28 9.35
N ASP A 91 -26.95 1.18 8.76
CA ASP A 91 -26.89 1.40 7.31
C ASP A 91 -25.43 1.61 6.87
N ILE A 92 -24.95 0.71 6.03
CA ILE A 92 -23.59 0.77 5.46
C ILE A 92 -23.39 2.02 4.58
N ARG A 93 -24.46 2.55 3.99
CA ARG A 93 -24.43 3.76 3.17
C ARG A 93 -24.08 4.98 4.02
N VAL A 94 -24.61 5.05 5.24
CA VAL A 94 -24.31 6.11 6.22
C VAL A 94 -22.87 6.01 6.70
N LEU A 95 -22.38 4.79 6.93
CA LEU A 95 -20.96 4.55 7.27
C LEU A 95 -20.05 5.05 6.15
N ALA A 96 -20.41 4.81 4.89
CA ALA A 96 -19.62 5.26 3.72
C ALA A 96 -19.63 6.79 3.53
N LEU A 97 -20.61 7.50 4.08
CA LEU A 97 -20.62 8.97 4.14
C LEU A 97 -19.71 9.54 5.23
N GLY A 98 -19.15 8.68 6.09
CA GLY A 98 -18.27 9.10 7.18
C GLY A 98 -18.95 9.19 8.55
N TYR A 99 -20.20 8.73 8.70
CA TYR A 99 -20.94 8.77 9.95
C TYR A 99 -21.18 7.37 10.54
N CYS A 100 -21.06 7.25 11.85
CA CYS A 100 -21.33 6.00 12.55
C CYS A 100 -21.76 6.25 14.00
N THR A 101 -22.37 5.25 14.64
CA THR A 101 -22.64 5.33 16.08
C THR A 101 -21.34 5.35 16.88
N ALA A 102 -21.39 5.89 18.11
CA ALA A 102 -20.23 5.91 19.01
C ALA A 102 -19.67 4.50 19.29
N GLU A 103 -20.54 3.48 19.30
CA GLU A 103 -20.12 2.07 19.45
C GLU A 103 -19.31 1.60 18.24
N VAL A 104 -19.81 1.78 17.03
CA VAL A 104 -19.12 1.40 15.78
C VAL A 104 -17.80 2.16 15.63
N TRP A 105 -17.80 3.47 15.95
CA TRP A 105 -16.59 4.29 15.93
C TRP A 105 -15.49 3.75 16.84
N ARG A 106 -15.84 3.36 18.07
CA ARG A 106 -14.91 2.78 19.04
C ARG A 106 -14.34 1.46 18.51
N ASP A 107 -15.20 0.55 18.04
CA ASP A 107 -14.80 -0.77 17.58
C ASP A 107 -13.88 -0.67 16.35
N LEU A 108 -14.18 0.22 15.40
CA LEU A 108 -13.32 0.48 14.24
C LEU A 108 -11.97 1.08 14.65
N ARG A 109 -11.96 1.99 15.62
CA ARG A 109 -10.71 2.55 16.16
C ARG A 109 -9.85 1.48 16.82
N GLU A 110 -10.43 0.58 17.60
CA GLU A 110 -9.72 -0.55 18.21
C GLU A 110 -9.17 -1.51 17.14
N TYR A 111 -9.97 -1.83 16.12
CA TYR A 111 -9.53 -2.65 14.99
C TYR A 111 -8.34 -2.01 14.25
N ARG A 112 -8.43 -0.73 13.89
CA ARG A 112 -7.32 0.00 13.24
C ARG A 112 -6.05 0.01 14.08
N ASN A 113 -6.18 0.23 15.39
CA ASN A 113 -5.04 0.22 16.30
C ASN A 113 -4.39 -1.16 16.37
N TRP A 114 -5.18 -2.22 16.34
CA TRP A 114 -4.67 -3.58 16.25
C TRP A 114 -3.94 -3.81 14.92
N CYS A 115 -4.55 -3.44 13.77
CA CYS A 115 -3.93 -3.55 12.46
C CYS A 115 -2.57 -2.86 12.42
N ARG A 116 -2.52 -1.59 12.84
CA ARG A 116 -1.29 -0.79 12.88
C ARG A 116 -0.22 -1.45 13.73
N LYS A 117 -0.55 -1.82 14.97
CA LYS A 117 0.41 -2.44 15.89
C LYS A 117 0.96 -3.76 15.33
N TRP A 118 0.09 -4.59 14.77
CA TRP A 118 0.50 -5.86 14.19
C TRP A 118 1.43 -5.67 12.98
N THR A 119 1.10 -4.73 12.10
CA THR A 119 1.91 -4.47 10.90
C THR A 119 3.24 -3.81 11.22
N GLU A 120 3.29 -2.90 12.20
CA GLU A 120 4.54 -2.30 12.70
C GLU A 120 5.46 -3.37 13.31
N MET A 121 4.94 -4.26 14.15
CA MET A 121 5.72 -5.36 14.75
C MET A 121 6.28 -6.31 13.69
N THR A 122 5.48 -6.66 12.68
CA THR A 122 5.91 -7.55 11.59
C THR A 122 6.99 -6.88 10.72
N LEU A 123 6.86 -5.58 10.46
CA LEU A 123 7.87 -4.82 9.73
C LEU A 123 9.19 -4.74 10.50
N GLU A 124 9.14 -4.49 11.82
CA GLU A 124 10.31 -4.51 12.70
C GLU A 124 10.98 -5.89 12.71
N GLU A 125 10.20 -6.97 12.75
CA GLU A 125 10.72 -8.33 12.66
C GLU A 125 11.45 -8.57 11.33
N ALA A 126 10.88 -8.12 10.21
CA ALA A 126 11.51 -8.23 8.88
C ALA A 126 12.84 -7.48 8.83
N PHE A 127 12.93 -6.28 9.40
CA PHE A 127 14.19 -5.53 9.51
C PHE A 127 15.21 -6.23 10.40
N ASN A 128 14.79 -6.71 11.56
CA ASN A 128 15.70 -7.42 12.49
C ASN A 128 16.24 -8.72 11.87
N MET A 129 15.41 -9.45 11.15
CA MET A 129 15.84 -10.66 10.42
C MET A 129 16.87 -10.33 9.35
N ARG A 130 16.68 -9.26 8.59
CA ARG A 130 17.65 -8.80 7.59
C ARG A 130 18.99 -8.44 8.23
N SER A 131 18.97 -7.62 9.28
CA SER A 131 20.18 -7.20 10.03
C SER A 131 20.89 -8.38 10.65
N SER A 132 20.19 -9.35 11.24
CA SER A 132 20.77 -10.54 11.84
C SER A 132 21.50 -11.44 10.84
N GLN A 133 21.15 -11.36 9.56
CA GLN A 133 21.79 -12.08 8.47
C GLN A 133 22.96 -11.31 7.82
N GLY A 134 23.25 -10.08 8.27
CA GLY A 134 24.28 -9.21 7.70
C GLY A 134 23.95 -8.72 6.29
N LEU A 135 22.66 -8.49 5.99
CA LEU A 135 22.19 -8.10 4.66
C LEU A 135 21.93 -6.60 4.51
N ASP A 136 22.15 -5.81 5.55
CA ASP A 136 21.92 -4.36 5.52
C ASP A 136 22.83 -3.64 4.50
N GLU A 137 24.04 -4.11 4.30
CA GLU A 137 24.99 -3.54 3.32
C GLU A 137 24.51 -3.76 1.88
N ILE A 138 23.81 -4.87 1.62
CA ILE A 138 23.31 -5.22 0.28
C ILE A 138 22.07 -4.37 -0.05
N TRP A 139 21.27 -4.08 0.96
CA TRP A 139 19.97 -3.47 0.82
C TRP A 139 19.83 -2.26 1.76
N THR A 140 20.75 -1.31 1.62
CA THR A 140 20.83 -0.16 2.54
C THR A 140 19.54 0.68 2.49
N GLY A 141 18.94 0.86 3.66
CA GLY A 141 17.63 1.49 3.87
C GLY A 141 17.53 2.98 3.54
N THR A 142 18.56 3.59 2.94
CA THR A 142 18.54 4.98 2.46
C THR A 142 17.96 5.11 1.05
N HIS A 143 17.81 4.00 0.32
CA HIS A 143 17.33 4.00 -1.06
C HIS A 143 16.25 2.93 -1.22
N SER A 144 15.12 3.23 -0.63
CA SER A 144 13.92 2.38 -0.74
C SER A 144 13.54 2.22 -2.21
N LEU A 145 13.23 0.98 -2.59
CA LEU A 145 12.57 0.68 -3.86
C LEU A 145 11.05 0.92 -3.81
N HIS A 146 10.55 1.28 -2.64
CA HIS A 146 9.14 1.55 -2.44
C HIS A 146 8.64 2.58 -3.47
N ASP A 147 7.52 2.28 -4.09
CA ASP A 147 6.89 3.07 -5.16
C ASP A 147 7.71 3.18 -6.47
N SER A 148 8.81 2.44 -6.59
CA SER A 148 9.55 2.36 -7.85
C SER A 148 8.76 1.58 -8.88
N VAL A 149 8.61 2.15 -10.09
CA VAL A 149 7.96 1.47 -11.21
C VAL A 149 8.94 0.55 -11.91
N VAL A 150 8.58 -0.73 -12.06
CA VAL A 150 9.36 -1.69 -12.84
C VAL A 150 9.24 -1.37 -14.33
N LEU A 151 10.36 -1.04 -14.96
CA LEU A 151 10.43 -0.75 -16.39
C LEU A 151 10.56 -2.03 -17.21
N SER A 152 11.41 -2.96 -16.77
CA SER A 152 11.63 -4.22 -17.49
C SER A 152 12.19 -5.32 -16.58
N LEU A 153 11.92 -6.58 -16.98
CA LEU A 153 12.62 -7.76 -16.50
C LEU A 153 13.28 -8.44 -17.72
N SER A 154 14.58 -8.63 -17.68
CA SER A 154 15.32 -9.29 -18.73
C SER A 154 16.27 -10.35 -18.21
N ARG A 155 16.65 -11.30 -19.08
CA ARG A 155 17.64 -12.34 -18.76
C ARG A 155 18.90 -12.12 -19.59
N GLU A 156 20.04 -12.08 -18.92
CA GLU A 156 21.37 -11.94 -19.53
C GLU A 156 22.23 -13.16 -19.13
N GLY A 157 22.18 -14.20 -19.96
CA GLY A 157 22.80 -15.49 -19.62
C GLY A 157 22.09 -16.16 -18.45
N GLU A 158 22.82 -16.38 -17.34
CA GLU A 158 22.29 -16.93 -16.10
C GLU A 158 21.75 -15.85 -15.15
N ASP A 159 22.00 -14.56 -15.44
CA ASP A 159 21.57 -13.44 -14.63
C ASP A 159 20.17 -12.96 -15.01
N LEU A 160 19.43 -12.42 -14.04
CA LEU A 160 18.22 -11.63 -14.25
C LEU A 160 18.53 -10.17 -13.94
N LEU A 161 17.96 -9.27 -14.74
CA LEU A 161 18.05 -7.83 -14.56
C LEU A 161 16.63 -7.25 -14.48
N ILE A 162 16.35 -6.55 -13.38
CA ILE A 162 15.16 -5.70 -13.23
C ILE A 162 15.62 -4.26 -13.32
N ASN A 163 15.02 -3.48 -14.22
CA ASN A 163 15.23 -2.04 -14.32
C ASN A 163 13.99 -1.30 -13.80
N PHE A 164 14.24 -0.15 -13.17
CA PHE A 164 13.22 0.75 -12.65
C PHE A 164 13.17 2.04 -13.46
N GLU A 165 11.97 2.61 -13.56
CA GLU A 165 11.79 3.95 -14.09
C GLU A 165 12.47 4.96 -13.15
N ARG A 166 13.30 5.84 -13.72
CA ARG A 166 14.02 6.91 -13.00
C ARG A 166 14.08 8.16 -13.84
N ASP A 167 14.08 9.29 -13.17
CA ASP A 167 14.34 10.56 -13.80
C ASP A 167 15.82 10.62 -14.22
N GLU A 168 16.08 10.81 -15.53
CA GLU A 168 17.43 10.90 -16.07
C GLU A 168 18.17 12.15 -15.59
N ASP A 169 17.43 13.18 -15.18
CA ASP A 169 17.99 14.46 -14.71
C ASP A 169 18.27 14.47 -13.18
N THR A 170 18.02 13.36 -12.48
CA THR A 170 18.28 13.29 -11.04
C THR A 170 19.77 13.43 -10.72
N THR A 171 20.10 14.32 -9.79
CA THR A 171 21.46 14.51 -9.27
C THR A 171 21.77 13.61 -8.07
N TRP A 172 20.75 12.92 -7.53
CA TRP A 172 20.85 12.04 -6.39
C TRP A 172 21.05 10.59 -6.82
N PRO A 173 21.88 9.81 -6.08
CA PRO A 173 22.00 8.38 -6.35
C PRO A 173 20.68 7.65 -6.14
N GLU A 174 20.12 7.08 -7.18
CA GLU A 174 18.93 6.25 -7.12
C GLU A 174 19.22 4.86 -7.68
N ILE A 175 18.53 3.84 -7.19
CA ILE A 175 18.65 2.49 -7.73
C ILE A 175 17.90 2.45 -9.08
N LYS A 176 18.66 2.35 -10.16
CA LYS A 176 18.15 2.22 -11.54
C LYS A 176 17.79 0.78 -11.89
N GLY A 177 18.39 -0.18 -11.21
CA GLY A 177 18.12 -1.59 -11.45
C GLY A 177 18.75 -2.50 -10.41
N ILE A 178 18.38 -3.76 -10.48
CA ILE A 178 18.97 -4.85 -9.68
C ILE A 178 19.34 -5.97 -10.63
N ARG A 179 20.61 -6.40 -10.56
CA ARG A 179 21.09 -7.60 -11.19
C ARG A 179 21.14 -8.72 -10.19
N PHE A 180 20.47 -9.82 -10.48
CA PHE A 180 20.48 -11.06 -9.71
C PHE A 180 21.40 -12.05 -10.42
N ARG A 181 22.54 -12.39 -9.82
CA ARG A 181 23.55 -13.25 -10.39
C ARG A 181 23.14 -14.72 -10.27
N ASN A 182 23.31 -15.50 -11.36
CA ASN A 182 22.96 -16.91 -11.42
C ASN A 182 21.57 -17.17 -10.84
N ALA A 183 20.56 -16.55 -11.45
CA ALA A 183 19.24 -16.39 -10.87
C ALA A 183 18.19 -17.32 -11.46
N VAL A 184 17.28 -17.75 -10.59
CA VAL A 184 16.07 -18.50 -10.96
C VAL A 184 14.84 -17.78 -10.42
N ILE A 185 13.79 -17.68 -11.25
CA ILE A 185 12.51 -17.18 -10.82
C ILE A 185 11.79 -18.32 -10.08
N LEU A 186 11.56 -18.12 -8.77
CA LEU A 186 10.85 -19.07 -7.91
C LEU A 186 9.33 -18.86 -7.97
N LYS A 187 8.92 -17.59 -8.09
CA LYS A 187 7.51 -17.20 -8.20
C LYS A 187 7.37 -15.96 -9.08
N HIS A 188 6.44 -16.02 -10.03
CA HIS A 188 6.13 -14.91 -10.93
C HIS A 188 4.65 -15.00 -11.31
N GLU A 189 3.81 -14.27 -10.59
CA GLU A 189 2.36 -14.39 -10.76
C GLU A 189 1.82 -13.59 -11.94
N LYS A 190 2.44 -12.43 -12.25
CA LYS A 190 1.95 -11.48 -13.26
C LYS A 190 3.10 -10.74 -13.93
N PRO A 191 2.91 -10.19 -15.16
CA PRO A 191 3.91 -9.32 -15.81
C PRO A 191 4.32 -8.17 -14.90
N LEU A 192 5.63 -7.89 -14.83
CA LEU A 192 6.21 -6.93 -13.90
C LEU A 192 6.20 -5.50 -14.43
N GLU A 193 6.28 -5.31 -15.77
CA GLU A 193 6.38 -4.00 -16.39
C GLU A 193 5.19 -3.11 -16.03
N GLY A 194 5.48 -1.91 -15.55
CA GLY A 194 4.50 -0.95 -15.03
C GLY A 194 3.95 -1.29 -13.64
N ALA A 195 4.51 -2.29 -12.94
CA ALA A 195 4.17 -2.55 -11.55
C ALA A 195 4.99 -1.68 -10.61
N PHE A 196 4.36 -1.23 -9.53
CA PHE A 196 5.03 -0.57 -8.42
C PHE A 196 5.65 -1.60 -7.49
N TRP A 197 6.90 -1.41 -7.12
CA TRP A 197 7.59 -2.19 -6.09
C TRP A 197 7.17 -1.65 -4.72
N LEU A 198 6.41 -2.43 -3.95
CA LEU A 198 5.89 -1.98 -2.66
C LEU A 198 6.84 -2.30 -1.51
N TYR A 199 7.08 -3.58 -1.28
CA TYR A 199 7.90 -4.08 -0.19
C TYR A 199 8.71 -5.27 -0.65
N ASP A 200 9.84 -5.51 0.02
CA ASP A 200 10.68 -6.66 -0.25
C ASP A 200 11.26 -7.25 1.03
N GLU A 201 11.61 -8.52 0.93
CA GLU A 201 12.36 -9.28 1.92
C GLU A 201 13.52 -9.97 1.23
N ILE A 202 14.66 -10.02 1.90
CA ILE A 202 15.82 -10.79 1.45
C ILE A 202 16.18 -11.81 2.53
N TRP A 203 16.42 -13.04 2.10
CA TRP A 203 16.74 -14.16 2.95
C TRP A 203 18.00 -14.86 2.45
N ARG A 204 18.90 -15.20 3.37
CA ARG A 204 20.05 -16.05 3.05
C ARG A 204 19.59 -17.50 2.96
N THR A 205 20.01 -18.21 1.91
CA THR A 205 19.73 -19.64 1.76
C THR A 205 20.83 -20.48 2.45
N GLU A 206 20.49 -21.75 2.76
CA GLU A 206 21.45 -22.70 3.34
C GLU A 206 22.64 -22.99 2.40
N GLU A 207 22.43 -22.84 1.10
CA GLU A 207 23.45 -23.07 0.04
C GLU A 207 24.34 -21.85 -0.19
N GLY A 208 24.16 -20.77 0.58
CA GLY A 208 24.99 -19.57 0.54
C GLY A 208 24.59 -18.53 -0.51
N GLY A 209 23.39 -18.65 -1.08
CA GLY A 209 22.77 -17.62 -1.94
C GLY A 209 21.72 -16.81 -1.20
N TYR A 210 20.80 -16.21 -1.98
CA TYR A 210 19.73 -15.37 -1.50
C TYR A 210 18.39 -15.74 -2.13
N GLU A 211 17.32 -15.58 -1.38
CA GLU A 211 15.95 -15.49 -1.87
C GLU A 211 15.45 -14.06 -1.66
N ILE A 212 15.06 -13.40 -2.72
CA ILE A 212 14.44 -12.09 -2.69
C ILE A 212 12.96 -12.26 -2.99
N HIS A 213 12.12 -11.80 -2.09
CA HIS A 213 10.68 -11.82 -2.23
C HIS A 213 10.19 -10.38 -2.30
N ALA A 214 9.49 -10.01 -3.37
CA ALA A 214 8.94 -8.68 -3.56
C ALA A 214 7.41 -8.73 -3.66
N LEU A 215 6.78 -7.75 -3.04
CA LEU A 215 5.37 -7.46 -3.17
C LEU A 215 5.21 -6.31 -4.15
N LEU A 216 4.44 -6.53 -5.21
CA LEU A 216 4.23 -5.56 -6.27
C LEU A 216 2.75 -5.22 -6.39
N TRP A 217 2.46 -4.02 -6.91
CA TRP A 217 1.12 -3.55 -7.15
C TRP A 217 0.95 -3.06 -8.61
N ARG A 218 -0.12 -3.52 -9.26
CA ARG A 218 -0.49 -3.06 -10.59
C ARG A 218 -1.98 -3.27 -10.81
N ASN A 219 -2.66 -2.30 -11.42
CA ASN A 219 -4.09 -2.39 -11.78
C ASN A 219 -4.99 -2.78 -10.59
N ASN A 220 -4.77 -2.16 -9.42
CA ASN A 220 -5.49 -2.45 -8.17
C ASN A 220 -5.30 -3.88 -7.61
N GLU A 221 -4.27 -4.57 -8.04
CA GLU A 221 -3.95 -5.90 -7.54
C GLU A 221 -2.54 -5.98 -6.99
N VAL A 222 -2.41 -6.67 -5.86
CA VAL A 222 -1.12 -6.98 -5.23
C VAL A 222 -0.72 -8.40 -5.59
N PHE A 223 0.53 -8.60 -5.99
CA PHE A 223 1.05 -9.90 -6.38
C PHE A 223 2.52 -10.10 -5.96
N ASP A 224 2.95 -11.34 -5.91
CA ASP A 224 4.28 -11.72 -5.47
C ASP A 224 5.23 -11.98 -6.63
N LEU A 225 6.49 -11.60 -6.41
CA LEU A 225 7.68 -12.05 -7.14
C LEU A 225 8.63 -12.72 -6.15
N ALA A 226 9.22 -13.85 -6.51
CA ALA A 226 10.32 -14.42 -5.74
C ALA A 226 11.44 -14.86 -6.68
N ILE A 227 12.66 -14.50 -6.35
CA ILE A 227 13.89 -14.79 -7.11
C ILE A 227 14.90 -15.43 -6.17
N GLY A 228 15.37 -16.62 -6.54
CA GLY A 228 16.57 -17.22 -5.96
C GLY A 228 17.81 -16.79 -6.75
N CYS A 229 18.88 -16.41 -6.08
CA CYS A 229 20.13 -16.03 -6.75
C CYS A 229 21.36 -16.30 -5.88
N ARG A 230 22.52 -16.32 -6.52
CA ARG A 230 23.79 -16.47 -5.80
C ARG A 230 24.24 -15.16 -5.15
N ASP A 231 24.00 -14.03 -5.84
CA ASP A 231 24.42 -12.69 -5.42
C ASP A 231 23.54 -11.63 -6.06
N THR A 232 23.58 -10.41 -5.51
CA THR A 232 22.84 -9.25 -6.04
C THR A 232 23.76 -8.06 -6.24
N GLU A 233 23.49 -7.27 -7.28
CA GLU A 233 24.20 -6.05 -7.59
C GLU A 233 23.18 -4.93 -7.83
N LEU A 234 23.30 -3.84 -7.06
CA LEU A 234 22.48 -2.64 -7.26
C LEU A 234 23.11 -1.77 -8.35
N ILE A 235 22.32 -1.40 -9.35
CA ILE A 235 22.72 -0.53 -10.45
C ILE A 235 22.19 0.87 -10.13
N TRP A 236 23.09 1.85 -10.02
CA TRP A 236 22.78 3.22 -9.64
C TRP A 236 22.72 4.15 -10.85
N THR A 237 21.90 5.21 -10.78
CA THR A 237 21.90 6.30 -11.77
C THR A 237 23.21 7.06 -11.75
N VAL A 238 23.71 7.37 -10.55
CA VAL A 238 25.01 7.97 -10.29
C VAL A 238 25.64 7.16 -9.14
N GLN A 239 26.93 6.83 -9.25
CA GLN A 239 27.61 6.10 -8.17
C GLN A 239 27.55 6.90 -6.86
N PRO A 240 27.05 6.32 -5.75
CA PRO A 240 27.06 7.00 -4.47
C PRO A 240 28.50 7.34 -4.09
N LYS A 241 28.75 8.60 -3.71
CA LYS A 241 30.05 8.97 -3.16
C LYS A 241 30.16 8.26 -1.81
N VAL A 242 31.01 7.23 -1.74
CA VAL A 242 31.32 6.57 -0.48
C VAL A 242 32.01 7.62 0.40
N ALA A 243 31.30 8.09 1.44
CA ALA A 243 31.94 8.85 2.51
C ALA A 243 32.73 7.83 3.35
N PHE A 244 34.05 7.85 3.20
CA PHE A 244 34.97 7.14 4.09
C PHE A 244 35.07 7.83 5.44
#